data_ad6c150bb39aef0a994a2021cea007f7
#
_entry.id   ad6c150bb39aef0a994a2021cea007f7
#
_cell.length_a   1.000
_cell.length_b   1.000
_cell.length_c   1.000
_cell.angle_alpha   90.00
_cell.angle_beta   90.00
_cell.angle_gamma   90.00
#
_symmetry.space_group_name_H-M   'P 1'
#
loop_
_entity.id
_entity.type
_entity.pdbx_description
1 polymer ?
#
loop_
_entity_poly.entity_id
_entity_poly.type
_entity_poly.pdbx_seq_one_letter_code
_entity_poly.pdbx_strand_id
1 'polypeptide(L)'
;EIISNVCASVEEILKPKTIALITDTRKSSEVISSWISEGFSHNVEILNYGVLPSGSMPILLNELNHDMGIIISASHNPSEYNGIKLIDKNGSKLLDDGENLSEENMDDIQLPENDSSIKNYHLGYESYKKFINSINDIDFSNFDLLIDSANGSVFKIIKEIVPEIVRKMTQIAKKQNGQNSNEE
;
A
#
# COMPACT_ATOMS: atom_id res chain seq x y z
N GLU A 1 11.30 -15.59 -3.51
CA GLU A 1 11.09 -16.41 -4.73
C GLU A 1 9.66 -16.27 -5.27
N ILE A 2 8.60 -16.68 -4.55
CA ILE A 2 7.22 -16.57 -5.05
C ILE A 2 6.85 -15.11 -5.40
N ILE A 3 7.14 -14.16 -4.54
CA ILE A 3 6.79 -12.74 -4.77
C ILE A 3 7.54 -12.18 -5.98
N SER A 4 8.83 -12.49 -6.12
CA SER A 4 9.65 -12.05 -7.26
C SER A 4 9.11 -12.65 -8.57
N ASN A 5 8.71 -13.93 -8.57
CA ASN A 5 8.12 -14.60 -9.74
C ASN A 5 6.77 -13.96 -10.13
N VAL A 6 5.90 -13.68 -9.14
CA VAL A 6 4.63 -12.96 -9.39
C VAL A 6 4.90 -11.60 -10.04
N CYS A 7 5.87 -10.84 -9.54
CA CYS A 7 6.21 -9.53 -10.08
C CYS A 7 6.74 -9.63 -11.52
N ALA A 8 7.61 -10.59 -11.81
CA ALA A 8 8.11 -10.83 -13.16
C ALA A 8 6.99 -11.22 -14.13
N SER A 9 6.06 -12.10 -13.71
CA SER A 9 4.87 -12.45 -14.49
C SER A 9 3.99 -11.23 -14.78
N VAL A 10 3.79 -10.38 -13.79
CA VAL A 10 3.04 -9.13 -13.95
C VAL A 10 3.70 -8.18 -14.94
N GLU A 11 5.04 -8.05 -14.89
CA GLU A 11 5.77 -7.22 -15.86
C GLU A 11 5.62 -7.75 -17.28
N GLU A 12 5.72 -9.06 -17.48
CA GLU A 12 5.57 -9.66 -18.80
C GLU A 12 4.19 -9.43 -19.41
N ILE A 13 3.14 -9.55 -18.58
CA ILE A 13 1.74 -9.46 -19.01
C ILE A 13 1.30 -8.00 -19.18
N LEU A 14 1.51 -7.17 -18.15
CA LEU A 14 0.96 -5.82 -18.07
C LEU A 14 1.91 -4.74 -18.59
N LYS A 15 3.23 -5.01 -18.60
CA LYS A 15 4.28 -4.09 -19.04
C LYS A 15 4.18 -2.71 -18.39
N PRO A 16 4.02 -2.62 -17.07
CA PRO A 16 3.92 -1.34 -16.38
C PRO A 16 5.24 -0.58 -16.52
N LYS A 17 5.17 0.74 -16.60
CA LYS A 17 6.34 1.63 -16.57
C LYS A 17 6.52 2.23 -15.17
N THR A 18 5.42 2.49 -14.50
CA THR A 18 5.40 3.13 -13.18
C THR A 18 4.49 2.39 -12.22
N ILE A 19 5.01 2.10 -11.03
CA ILE A 19 4.29 1.37 -9.97
C ILE A 19 4.25 2.22 -8.70
N ALA A 20 3.05 2.42 -8.14
CA ALA A 20 2.89 2.94 -6.79
C ALA A 20 3.02 1.82 -5.76
N LEU A 21 3.92 1.96 -4.80
CA LEU A 21 4.09 1.02 -3.69
C LEU A 21 3.69 1.70 -2.37
N ILE A 22 2.83 1.04 -1.58
CA ILE A 22 2.54 1.42 -0.19
C ILE A 22 2.67 0.22 0.74
N THR A 23 2.93 0.50 2.00
CA THR A 23 3.10 -0.54 3.03
C THR A 23 2.18 -0.28 4.22
N ASP A 24 1.96 -1.29 5.03
CA ASP A 24 1.50 -1.12 6.40
C ASP A 24 2.68 -1.00 7.39
N THR A 25 2.42 -1.09 8.69
CA THR A 25 3.40 -0.86 9.75
C THR A 25 4.28 -2.06 10.09
N ARG A 26 4.18 -3.19 9.38
CA ARG A 26 4.88 -4.45 9.67
C ARG A 26 6.36 -4.38 9.29
N LYS A 27 7.23 -4.97 10.11
CA LYS A 27 8.69 -5.03 9.84
C LYS A 27 9.04 -5.80 8.58
N SER A 28 8.29 -6.85 8.25
CA SER A 28 8.52 -7.66 7.06
C SER A 28 8.33 -6.92 5.73
N SER A 29 7.73 -5.72 5.76
CA SER A 29 7.50 -4.92 4.55
C SER A 29 8.78 -4.57 3.81
N GLU A 30 9.91 -4.35 4.51
CA GLU A 30 11.21 -4.07 3.88
C GLU A 30 11.72 -5.25 3.06
N VAL A 31 11.64 -6.46 3.63
CA VAL A 31 12.09 -7.69 2.95
C VAL A 31 11.19 -8.00 1.75
N ILE A 32 9.88 -7.80 1.89
CA ILE A 32 8.93 -8.01 0.79
C ILE A 32 9.19 -6.97 -0.33
N SER A 33 9.52 -5.73 0.03
CA SER A 33 9.89 -4.70 -0.95
C SER A 33 11.12 -5.10 -1.77
N SER A 34 12.15 -5.75 -1.15
CA SER A 34 13.30 -6.22 -1.91
C SER A 34 12.91 -7.32 -2.92
N TRP A 35 12.05 -8.26 -2.52
CA TRP A 35 11.56 -9.29 -3.45
C TRP A 35 10.71 -8.73 -4.59
N ILE A 36 9.97 -7.65 -4.34
CA ILE A 36 9.26 -6.93 -5.40
C ILE A 36 10.27 -6.29 -6.37
N SER A 37 11.32 -5.65 -5.84
CA SER A 37 12.40 -5.06 -6.65
C SER A 37 13.08 -6.08 -7.55
N GLU A 38 13.39 -7.26 -7.00
CA GLU A 38 14.02 -8.38 -7.73
C GLU A 38 13.14 -8.93 -8.86
N GLY A 39 11.82 -8.84 -8.73
CA GLY A 39 10.86 -9.36 -9.71
C GLY A 39 10.57 -8.40 -10.88
N PHE A 40 10.88 -7.11 -10.76
CA PHE A 40 10.72 -6.14 -11.83
C PHE A 40 12.05 -5.72 -12.43
N SER A 41 12.10 -5.53 -13.74
CA SER A 41 13.30 -5.06 -14.43
C SER A 41 13.59 -3.58 -14.15
N HIS A 42 14.83 -3.16 -14.42
CA HIS A 42 15.27 -1.76 -14.32
C HIS A 42 14.48 -0.77 -15.20
N ASN A 43 13.65 -1.27 -16.13
CA ASN A 43 12.77 -0.44 -16.96
C ASN A 43 11.48 -0.02 -16.24
N VAL A 44 11.19 -0.63 -15.09
CA VAL A 44 10.02 -0.32 -14.27
C VAL A 44 10.42 0.62 -13.13
N GLU A 45 9.78 1.76 -13.02
CA GLU A 45 9.99 2.69 -11.92
C GLU A 45 9.03 2.38 -10.78
N ILE A 46 9.56 2.01 -9.58
CA ILE A 46 8.76 1.75 -8.38
C ILE A 46 8.91 2.92 -7.41
N LEU A 47 7.80 3.62 -7.15
CA LEU A 47 7.74 4.75 -6.23
C LEU A 47 7.08 4.33 -4.91
N ASN A 48 7.88 4.27 -3.84
CA ASN A 48 7.42 3.91 -2.51
C ASN A 48 6.91 5.15 -1.75
N TYR A 49 5.62 5.16 -1.49
CA TYR A 49 4.93 6.22 -0.74
C TYR A 49 4.90 5.98 0.78
N GLY A 50 5.54 4.89 1.24
CA GLY A 50 5.66 4.56 2.65
C GLY A 50 4.37 3.99 3.26
N VAL A 51 4.21 4.23 4.57
CA VAL A 51 3.07 3.70 5.33
C VAL A 51 1.83 4.53 5.05
N LEU A 52 0.89 3.94 4.32
CA LEU A 52 -0.40 4.52 3.98
C LEU A 52 -1.51 3.46 4.05
N PRO A 53 -2.76 3.85 4.36
CA PRO A 53 -3.88 2.93 4.34
C PRO A 53 -4.18 2.46 2.92
N SER A 54 -4.64 1.20 2.77
CA SER A 54 -4.94 0.60 1.46
C SER A 54 -5.89 1.44 0.60
N GLY A 55 -6.83 2.16 1.23
CA GLY A 55 -7.75 3.07 0.54
C GLY A 55 -7.09 4.28 -0.12
N SER A 56 -5.81 4.55 0.14
CA SER A 56 -5.07 5.61 -0.55
C SER A 56 -4.64 5.18 -1.96
N MET A 57 -4.50 3.89 -2.23
CA MET A 57 -3.96 3.41 -3.50
C MET A 57 -4.72 3.90 -4.74
N PRO A 58 -6.07 3.79 -4.83
CA PRO A 58 -6.79 4.33 -6.00
C PRO A 58 -6.57 5.82 -6.23
N ILE A 59 -6.37 6.57 -5.15
CA ILE A 59 -6.13 8.02 -5.20
C ILE A 59 -4.74 8.30 -5.77
N LEU A 60 -3.72 7.58 -5.30
CA LEU A 60 -2.35 7.71 -5.81
C LEU A 60 -2.27 7.33 -7.28
N LEU A 61 -2.92 6.24 -7.67
CA LEU A 61 -2.94 5.79 -9.07
C LEU A 61 -3.53 6.86 -10.00
N ASN A 62 -4.64 7.46 -9.60
CA ASN A 62 -5.32 8.47 -10.41
C ASN A 62 -4.59 9.82 -10.39
N GLU A 63 -4.22 10.36 -9.22
CA GLU A 63 -3.63 11.70 -9.12
C GLU A 63 -2.19 11.76 -9.64
N LEU A 64 -1.42 10.68 -9.47
CA LEU A 64 0.00 10.62 -9.83
C LEU A 64 0.26 9.80 -11.12
N ASN A 65 -0.81 9.32 -11.75
CA ASN A 65 -0.80 8.64 -13.05
C ASN A 65 0.14 7.42 -13.12
N HIS A 66 -0.05 6.48 -12.18
CA HIS A 66 0.66 5.21 -12.20
C HIS A 66 -0.08 4.14 -13.01
N ASP A 67 0.68 3.21 -13.58
CA ASP A 67 0.12 2.11 -14.38
C ASP A 67 -0.52 1.03 -13.51
N MET A 68 0.03 0.84 -12.28
CA MET A 68 -0.50 -0.09 -11.30
C MET A 68 -0.05 0.26 -9.88
N GLY A 69 -0.63 -0.43 -8.90
CA GLY A 69 -0.25 -0.31 -7.49
C GLY A 69 0.09 -1.64 -6.84
N ILE A 70 1.00 -1.60 -5.87
CA ILE A 70 1.29 -2.73 -4.99
C ILE A 70 1.10 -2.29 -3.54
N ILE A 71 0.33 -3.08 -2.79
CA ILE A 71 0.11 -2.85 -1.36
C ILE A 71 0.73 -4.00 -0.58
N ILE A 72 1.70 -3.72 0.27
CA ILE A 72 2.27 -4.70 1.20
C ILE A 72 1.50 -4.64 2.51
N SER A 73 0.62 -5.62 2.73
CA SER A 73 -0.20 -5.72 3.94
C SER A 73 -0.93 -7.05 4.02
N ALA A 74 -1.06 -7.60 5.23
CA ALA A 74 -1.95 -8.73 5.52
C ALA A 74 -3.26 -8.29 6.20
N SER A 75 -3.64 -7.02 6.07
CA SER A 75 -4.90 -6.48 6.60
C SER A 75 -5.02 -6.69 8.13
N HIS A 76 -6.09 -7.39 8.57
CA HIS A 76 -6.40 -7.66 9.99
C HIS A 76 -5.67 -8.86 10.60
N ASN A 77 -4.82 -9.54 9.83
CA ASN A 77 -4.06 -10.67 10.36
C ASN A 77 -3.01 -10.21 11.39
N PRO A 78 -2.60 -11.09 12.34
CA PRO A 78 -1.50 -10.82 13.25
C PRO A 78 -0.21 -10.36 12.55
N SER A 79 0.68 -9.71 13.29
CA SER A 79 1.86 -9.01 12.74
C SER A 79 2.89 -9.93 12.07
N GLU A 80 2.90 -11.23 12.38
CA GLU A 80 3.76 -12.24 11.75
C GLU A 80 3.36 -12.58 10.30
N TYR A 81 2.11 -12.32 9.92
CA TYR A 81 1.64 -12.50 8.54
C TYR A 81 1.90 -11.22 7.74
N ASN A 82 2.20 -11.39 6.46
CA ASN A 82 2.22 -10.29 5.50
C ASN A 82 1.92 -10.83 4.10
N GLY A 83 1.72 -9.94 3.13
CA GLY A 83 1.43 -10.32 1.75
C GLY A 83 1.40 -9.12 0.82
N ILE A 84 1.16 -9.37 -0.44
CA ILE A 84 1.01 -8.34 -1.46
C ILE A 84 -0.39 -8.35 -2.04
N LYS A 85 -0.86 -7.18 -2.45
CA LYS A 85 -2.07 -6.99 -3.26
C LYS A 85 -1.68 -6.20 -4.49
N LEU A 86 -1.99 -6.73 -5.65
CA LEU A 86 -1.77 -6.09 -6.94
C LEU A 86 -3.04 -5.34 -7.32
N ILE A 87 -2.89 -4.08 -7.69
CA ILE A 87 -4.01 -3.16 -7.98
C ILE A 87 -3.81 -2.61 -9.40
N ASP A 88 -4.82 -2.71 -10.24
CA ASP A 88 -4.79 -2.14 -11.58
C ASP A 88 -4.87 -0.60 -11.55
N LYS A 89 -4.67 0.04 -12.69
CA LYS A 89 -4.73 1.51 -12.82
C LYS A 89 -6.09 2.12 -12.44
N ASN A 90 -7.17 1.32 -12.39
CA ASN A 90 -8.51 1.78 -12.01
C ASN A 90 -8.79 1.60 -10.51
N GLY A 91 -7.84 1.05 -9.76
CA GLY A 91 -7.97 0.80 -8.33
C GLY A 91 -8.60 -0.55 -7.96
N SER A 92 -8.79 -1.46 -8.93
CA SER A 92 -9.32 -2.80 -8.72
C SER A 92 -8.19 -3.80 -8.45
N LYS A 93 -8.49 -4.88 -7.72
CA LYS A 93 -7.52 -5.96 -7.52
C LYS A 93 -7.32 -6.74 -8.82
N LEU A 94 -6.06 -6.96 -9.21
CA LEU A 94 -5.70 -7.73 -10.41
C LEU A 94 -6.05 -9.21 -10.29
N LEU A 95 -6.04 -9.78 -9.08
CA LEU A 95 -6.21 -11.22 -8.86
C LEU A 95 -7.68 -11.68 -8.83
N ASP A 96 -8.67 -10.78 -8.77
CA ASP A 96 -10.09 -11.16 -8.80
C ASP A 96 -10.55 -11.54 -10.24
N ASP A 97 -9.83 -11.06 -11.27
CA ASP A 97 -10.04 -11.42 -12.69
C ASP A 97 -9.03 -12.49 -13.19
N GLY A 98 -8.35 -13.16 -12.28
CA GLY A 98 -7.06 -13.83 -12.42
C GLY A 98 -7.02 -15.21 -13.07
N GLU A 99 -7.70 -15.47 -14.19
CA GLU A 99 -7.41 -16.66 -14.99
C GLU A 99 -6.05 -16.61 -15.72
N ASN A 100 -5.39 -15.43 -15.78
CA ASN A 100 -4.15 -15.23 -16.56
C ASN A 100 -2.85 -15.18 -15.75
N LEU A 101 -2.91 -15.08 -14.44
CA LEU A 101 -1.76 -15.24 -13.53
C LEU A 101 -1.81 -16.65 -12.93
N SER A 102 -1.97 -17.68 -13.76
CA SER A 102 -2.04 -19.05 -13.28
C SER A 102 -0.71 -19.46 -12.65
N GLU A 103 -0.79 -20.17 -11.51
CA GLU A 103 0.36 -20.76 -10.83
C GLU A 103 1.22 -21.62 -11.79
N GLU A 104 0.59 -22.20 -12.82
CA GLU A 104 1.25 -23.01 -13.86
C GLU A 104 2.30 -22.25 -14.68
N ASN A 105 2.19 -20.91 -14.79
CA ASN A 105 3.16 -20.09 -15.55
C ASN A 105 4.28 -19.52 -14.66
N MET A 106 4.20 -19.66 -13.34
CA MET A 106 5.18 -19.07 -12.42
C MET A 106 6.46 -19.89 -12.28
N ASP A 107 6.40 -21.21 -12.53
CA ASP A 107 7.55 -22.11 -12.34
C ASP A 107 8.63 -21.94 -13.42
N ASP A 108 8.26 -21.46 -14.61
CA ASP A 108 9.17 -21.27 -15.75
C ASP A 108 9.58 -19.79 -15.98
N ILE A 109 9.13 -18.87 -15.11
CA ILE A 109 9.39 -17.44 -15.29
C ILE A 109 10.85 -17.11 -14.97
N GLN A 110 11.51 -16.39 -15.86
CA GLN A 110 12.87 -15.91 -15.63
C GLN A 110 12.84 -14.54 -14.96
N LEU A 111 13.52 -14.43 -13.82
CA LEU A 111 13.73 -13.15 -13.19
C LEU A 111 14.60 -12.24 -14.08
N PRO A 112 14.39 -10.91 -14.05
CA PRO A 112 15.18 -9.99 -14.85
C PRO A 112 16.67 -10.01 -14.45
N GLU A 113 17.57 -9.82 -15.42
CA GLU A 113 19.03 -9.76 -15.16
C GLU A 113 19.43 -8.54 -14.32
N ASN A 114 18.64 -7.44 -14.41
CA ASN A 114 18.88 -6.20 -13.67
C ASN A 114 17.59 -5.80 -12.98
N ASP A 115 17.63 -5.77 -11.66
CA ASP A 115 16.49 -5.45 -10.81
C ASP A 115 16.04 -4.01 -10.95
N SER A 116 14.76 -3.76 -10.71
CA SER A 116 14.24 -2.43 -10.51
C SER A 116 14.82 -1.79 -9.24
N SER A 117 14.78 -0.47 -9.17
CA SER A 117 15.11 0.28 -7.96
C SER A 117 13.86 0.91 -7.35
N ILE A 118 13.69 0.75 -6.03
CA ILE A 118 12.61 1.40 -5.30
C ILE A 118 13.06 2.79 -4.86
N LYS A 119 12.33 3.82 -5.30
CA LYS A 119 12.56 5.21 -4.92
C LYS A 119 11.55 5.65 -3.87
N ASN A 120 12.01 6.19 -2.75
CA ASN A 120 11.11 6.77 -1.75
C ASN A 120 10.56 8.11 -2.24
N TYR A 121 9.24 8.28 -2.14
CA TYR A 121 8.53 9.44 -2.64
C TYR A 121 7.53 9.98 -1.61
N HIS A 122 7.69 11.23 -1.21
CA HIS A 122 6.97 11.77 -0.04
C HIS A 122 5.60 12.39 -0.36
N LEU A 123 5.26 12.57 -1.63
CA LEU A 123 4.00 13.24 -2.01
C LEU A 123 2.72 12.42 -1.76
N GLY A 124 2.81 11.10 -1.60
CA GLY A 124 1.62 10.25 -1.46
C GLY A 124 0.78 10.58 -0.22
N TYR A 125 1.44 10.91 0.88
CA TYR A 125 0.75 11.30 2.10
C TYR A 125 -0.04 12.60 1.93
N GLU A 126 0.55 13.60 1.30
CA GLU A 126 -0.09 14.90 1.06
C GLU A 126 -1.25 14.79 0.06
N SER A 127 -1.08 14.01 -1.02
CA SER A 127 -2.16 13.72 -1.98
C SER A 127 -3.35 13.06 -1.28
N TYR A 128 -3.10 12.04 -0.45
CA TYR A 128 -4.17 11.38 0.28
C TYR A 128 -4.85 12.29 1.31
N LYS A 129 -4.07 13.07 2.07
CA LYS A 129 -4.60 14.05 3.02
C LYS A 129 -5.47 15.10 2.33
N LYS A 130 -5.01 15.64 1.20
CA LYS A 130 -5.77 16.59 0.39
C LYS A 130 -7.09 15.99 -0.09
N PHE A 131 -7.06 14.75 -0.58
CA PHE A 131 -8.28 14.06 -1.00
C PHE A 131 -9.28 13.91 0.16
N ILE A 132 -8.85 13.41 1.32
CA ILE A 132 -9.74 13.26 2.49
C ILE A 132 -10.37 14.60 2.89
N ASN A 133 -9.58 15.67 2.91
CA ASN A 133 -10.10 17.00 3.23
C ASN A 133 -11.11 17.51 2.19
N SER A 134 -10.95 17.13 0.93
CA SER A 134 -11.85 17.55 -0.16
C SER A 134 -13.24 16.90 -0.14
N ILE A 135 -13.34 15.72 0.49
CA ILE A 135 -14.63 14.97 0.59
C ILE A 135 -15.31 15.12 1.97
N ASN A 136 -14.73 15.92 2.85
CA ASN A 136 -15.24 16.07 4.21
C ASN A 136 -16.28 17.20 4.29
N ASP A 137 -17.52 16.87 3.91
CA ASP A 137 -18.67 17.79 3.98
C ASP A 137 -19.49 17.67 5.28
N ILE A 138 -19.05 16.81 6.21
CA ILE A 138 -19.81 16.52 7.44
C ILE A 138 -19.23 17.33 8.60
N ASP A 139 -20.11 18.05 9.31
CA ASP A 139 -19.77 18.74 10.54
C ASP A 139 -19.76 17.76 11.74
N PHE A 140 -18.58 17.44 12.21
CA PHE A 140 -18.35 16.64 13.40
C PHE A 140 -18.00 17.46 14.65
N SER A 141 -18.11 18.78 14.61
CA SER A 141 -17.68 19.68 15.69
C SER A 141 -18.35 19.44 17.05
N ASN A 142 -19.51 18.77 17.05
CA ASN A 142 -20.26 18.43 18.25
C ASN A 142 -19.97 17.00 18.79
N PHE A 143 -19.10 16.22 18.12
CA PHE A 143 -18.82 14.84 18.50
C PHE A 143 -17.53 14.71 19.31
N ASP A 144 -17.57 13.84 20.32
CA ASP A 144 -16.39 13.29 20.97
C ASP A 144 -16.10 11.91 20.37
N LEU A 145 -14.92 11.73 19.79
CA LEU A 145 -14.55 10.49 19.12
C LEU A 145 -13.49 9.71 19.91
N LEU A 146 -13.71 8.42 20.07
CA LEU A 146 -12.69 7.45 20.44
C LEU A 146 -12.36 6.64 19.19
N ILE A 147 -11.08 6.67 18.80
CA ILE A 147 -10.62 6.00 17.58
C ILE A 147 -9.52 5.01 17.96
N ASP A 148 -9.75 3.74 17.62
CA ASP A 148 -8.73 2.71 17.68
C ASP A 148 -8.07 2.59 16.30
N SER A 149 -6.76 2.85 16.22
CA SER A 149 -5.99 2.71 14.97
C SER A 149 -5.26 1.36 14.85
N ALA A 150 -5.49 0.43 15.76
CA ALA A 150 -4.95 -0.93 15.77
C ALA A 150 -3.43 -0.98 15.48
N ASN A 151 -2.68 0.04 15.88
CA ASN A 151 -1.28 0.25 15.51
C ASN A 151 -1.01 0.16 13.98
N GLY A 152 -2.03 0.35 13.16
CA GLY A 152 -2.01 0.21 11.70
C GLY A 152 -1.66 1.48 10.95
N SER A 153 -1.78 1.44 9.63
CA SER A 153 -1.34 2.50 8.69
C SER A 153 -2.12 3.81 8.79
N VAL A 154 -3.32 3.82 9.39
CA VAL A 154 -4.16 5.02 9.51
C VAL A 154 -3.74 5.97 10.66
N PHE A 155 -2.85 5.52 11.56
CA PHE A 155 -2.57 6.23 12.81
C PHE A 155 -2.14 7.69 12.63
N LYS A 156 -1.33 7.95 11.62
CA LYS A 156 -0.77 9.28 11.37
C LYS A 156 -1.83 10.22 10.80
N ILE A 157 -2.56 9.76 9.78
CA ILE A 157 -3.55 10.58 9.10
C ILE A 157 -4.73 10.95 10.01
N ILE A 158 -5.18 10.01 10.86
CA ILE A 158 -6.21 10.26 11.86
C ILE A 158 -5.77 11.40 12.80
N LYS A 159 -4.53 11.36 13.28
CA LYS A 159 -4.00 12.37 14.20
C LYS A 159 -3.97 13.77 13.59
N GLU A 160 -3.80 13.89 12.29
CA GLU A 160 -3.68 15.18 11.61
C GLU A 160 -5.02 15.74 11.13
N ILE A 161 -5.95 14.87 10.69
CA ILE A 161 -7.22 15.32 10.10
C ILE A 161 -8.34 15.43 11.15
N VAL A 162 -8.50 14.40 11.98
CA VAL A 162 -9.68 14.31 12.85
C VAL A 162 -9.77 15.42 13.91
N PRO A 163 -8.68 15.87 14.57
CA PRO A 163 -8.76 16.93 15.56
C PRO A 163 -9.29 18.26 15.02
N GLU A 164 -9.17 18.50 13.72
CA GLU A 164 -9.63 19.75 13.07
C GLU A 164 -11.15 19.79 12.86
N ILE A 165 -11.82 18.60 12.94
CA ILE A 165 -13.23 18.46 12.56
C ILE A 165 -14.14 17.97 13.69
N VAL A 166 -13.59 17.64 14.88
CA VAL A 166 -14.36 17.12 16.01
C VAL A 166 -14.14 17.98 17.27
N ARG A 167 -15.12 17.93 18.21
CA ARG A 167 -15.00 18.62 19.50
C ARG A 167 -13.84 18.05 20.33
N LYS A 168 -13.71 16.74 20.37
CA LYS A 168 -12.65 16.01 21.10
C LYS A 168 -12.31 14.71 20.41
N MET A 169 -11.03 14.40 20.36
CA MET A 169 -10.54 13.11 19.86
C MET A 169 -9.67 12.40 20.91
N THR A 170 -9.92 11.12 21.11
CA THR A 170 -9.03 10.20 21.82
C THR A 170 -8.62 9.10 20.86
N GLN A 171 -7.32 8.92 20.62
CA GLN A 171 -6.78 7.87 19.78
C GLN A 171 -6.00 6.85 20.63
N ILE A 172 -6.35 5.58 20.50
CA ILE A 172 -5.66 4.43 21.11
C ILE A 172 -4.95 3.60 20.04
N ALA A 173 -4.13 2.61 20.46
CA ALA A 173 -3.35 1.74 19.57
C ALA A 173 -2.60 2.52 18.46
N LYS A 174 -1.79 3.52 18.85
CA LYS A 174 -1.12 4.47 17.96
C LYS A 174 0.40 4.43 18.01
N LYS A 175 0.98 3.41 18.67
CA LYS A 175 2.43 3.27 18.87
C LYS A 175 2.94 2.04 18.14
N GLN A 176 3.18 2.18 16.84
CA GLN A 176 3.69 1.09 16.01
C GLN A 176 5.14 0.75 16.40
N ASN A 177 5.44 -0.54 16.45
CA ASN A 177 6.79 -1.08 16.61
C ASN A 177 7.17 -2.10 15.53
N GLY A 178 6.28 -2.29 14.56
CA GLY A 178 6.43 -3.24 13.44
C GLY A 178 6.03 -4.68 13.79
N GLN A 179 5.68 -4.97 15.04
CA GLN A 179 5.30 -6.28 15.52
C GLN A 179 3.93 -6.27 16.23
N ASN A 180 3.32 -5.10 16.40
CA ASN A 180 2.06 -4.93 17.11
C ASN A 180 0.91 -4.44 16.23
N SER A 181 0.98 -4.67 14.92
CA SER A 181 -0.16 -4.42 14.03
C SER A 181 -1.32 -5.33 14.42
N ASN A 182 -2.50 -4.74 14.65
CA ASN A 182 -3.72 -5.42 15.10
C ASN A 182 -3.61 -6.12 16.48
N GLU A 183 -2.66 -5.75 17.31
CA GLU A 183 -2.65 -6.13 18.73
C GLU A 183 -3.55 -5.16 19.52
N GLU A 184 -4.39 -5.72 20.41
CA GLU A 184 -5.26 -4.99 21.35
C GLU A 184 -4.49 -4.39 22.52
#